data_a14553527b933d23a73557cee9bd08ec
#
_entry.id   a14553527b933d23a73557cee9bd08ec
#
_cell.length_a   1.000
_cell.length_b   1.000
_cell.length_c   1.000
_cell.angle_alpha   90.00
_cell.angle_beta   90.00
_cell.angle_gamma   90.00
#
_symmetry.space_group_name_H-M   'P 1'
#
loop_
_entity.id
_entity.type
_entity.pdbx_description
1 polymer ?
#
loop_
_entity_poly.entity_id
_entity_poly.type
_entity_poly.pdbx_seq_one_letter_code
_entity_poly.pdbx_strand_id
1 'polypeptide(L)'
;MSDFDRRKFLKSAGAVAALGGLGVFGPGVNGSAFAQSGSATERNQIIKKTIPSTGEKIPAVGLGSWITFNVGNDIELRDQCADVMSAFFNAGGRMIDSSPMYGSAQDVIGYGLDKLGARDQVFSADKVWTSGDGAAQIAETSDRWNITQFDLLQVHNLLGINKNLPLLFDMKDQGLLRHVGVTTSHGRRTDDLIAVMKNERLDFVQVTYNPVDRKVEDYLLPLAYDRGIAVIINRPFRGGSLVERLAGQPLPEFAKDLQVKSWAQLILKYLIAHPAVTCPIPATTKPAHAMENMAAATGPLPDDKMREQIAAVIGVLV
;
A
#
# COMPACT_ATOMS: atom_id res chain seq x y z
N MET A 1 -31.22 -5.65 -14.86
CA MET A 1 -30.87 -4.53 -13.96
C MET A 1 -31.57 -4.84 -12.63
N SER A 2 -30.87 -5.45 -11.68
CA SER A 2 -31.40 -5.71 -10.33
C SER A 2 -31.07 -4.49 -9.45
N ASP A 3 -32.10 -3.93 -8.84
CA ASP A 3 -31.98 -2.80 -7.92
C ASP A 3 -31.05 -3.22 -6.76
N PHE A 4 -29.87 -2.61 -6.75
CA PHE A 4 -28.99 -2.61 -5.59
C PHE A 4 -29.77 -1.97 -4.43
N ASP A 5 -29.99 -2.71 -3.35
CA ASP A 5 -30.84 -2.27 -2.25
C ASP A 5 -30.24 -1.07 -1.52
N ARG A 6 -30.52 0.13 -2.06
CA ARG A 6 -30.10 1.44 -1.54
C ARG A 6 -30.46 1.66 -0.07
N ARG A 7 -31.40 0.89 0.47
CA ARG A 7 -31.88 1.12 1.84
C ARG A 7 -30.98 0.54 2.92
N LYS A 8 -30.18 -0.48 2.61
CA LYS A 8 -29.20 -1.02 3.58
C LYS A 8 -27.96 -0.13 3.70
N PHE A 9 -27.52 0.47 2.58
CA PHE A 9 -26.33 1.30 2.55
C PHE A 9 -26.54 2.72 3.14
N LEU A 10 -27.75 3.27 3.04
CA LEU A 10 -28.07 4.65 3.48
C LEU A 10 -28.43 4.79 4.96
N LYS A 11 -28.52 3.72 5.74
CA LYS A 11 -28.88 3.79 7.16
C LYS A 11 -27.73 4.15 8.11
N SER A 12 -26.49 4.20 7.64
CA SER A 12 -25.30 4.55 8.44
C SER A 12 -24.72 5.95 8.20
N ALA A 13 -25.30 6.74 7.27
CA ALA A 13 -24.85 8.12 7.03
C ALA A 13 -25.79 9.13 7.73
N GLY A 14 -25.63 9.32 9.02
CA GLY A 14 -26.38 10.25 9.87
C GLY A 14 -25.47 11.26 10.57
N ALA A 15 -25.46 12.49 10.05
CA ALA A 15 -25.26 13.78 10.71
C ALA A 15 -23.97 14.05 11.50
N VAL A 16 -23.12 14.94 10.98
CA VAL A 16 -22.36 15.90 11.78
C VAL A 16 -22.60 17.31 11.25
N ALA A 17 -23.20 18.15 12.11
CA ALA A 17 -23.52 19.55 11.85
C ALA A 17 -22.29 20.45 12.06
N ALA A 18 -22.22 21.50 11.25
CA ALA A 18 -21.23 22.57 11.32
C ALA A 18 -21.45 23.48 12.53
N LEU A 19 -20.35 23.92 13.15
CA LEU A 19 -20.33 25.15 13.95
C LEU A 19 -19.08 25.96 13.57
N GLY A 20 -19.36 27.17 13.07
CA GLY A 20 -18.36 28.17 12.74
C GLY A 20 -17.91 28.97 13.95
N GLY A 21 -16.70 29.51 13.87
CA GLY A 21 -16.12 30.45 14.83
C GLY A 21 -15.14 31.39 14.14
N LEU A 22 -15.51 32.66 14.03
CA LEU A 22 -14.70 33.80 13.58
C LEU A 22 -13.73 34.26 14.69
N GLY A 23 -12.54 34.69 14.31
CA GLY A 23 -11.60 35.32 15.26
C GLY A 23 -10.37 35.96 14.61
N VAL A 24 -10.49 37.17 14.20
CA VAL A 24 -9.70 38.43 14.35
C VAL A 24 -8.17 38.44 14.11
N PHE A 25 -7.76 39.32 13.19
CA PHE A 25 -6.42 39.78 12.82
C PHE A 25 -5.77 40.70 13.86
N GLY A 26 -4.41 40.65 13.95
CA GLY A 26 -3.56 41.72 14.46
C GLY A 26 -2.11 41.56 13.95
N PRO A 27 -1.44 42.66 13.50
CA PRO A 27 -0.12 42.62 12.90
C PRO A 27 1.00 42.99 13.89
N GLY A 28 2.16 42.36 13.73
CA GLY A 28 3.39 42.72 14.46
C GLY A 28 4.65 42.26 13.74
N VAL A 29 5.43 43.23 13.29
CA VAL A 29 6.72 43.15 12.57
C VAL A 29 7.85 42.80 13.54
N ASN A 30 8.84 41.99 13.16
CA ASN A 30 10.26 42.35 13.02
C ASN A 30 11.15 41.13 12.78
N GLY A 31 12.07 41.29 11.86
CA GLY A 31 12.97 40.24 11.40
C GLY A 31 14.15 39.98 12.36
N SER A 32 14.65 38.78 12.27
CA SER A 32 16.04 38.41 12.56
C SER A 32 16.38 37.15 11.75
N ALA A 33 17.40 37.26 10.93
CA ALA A 33 17.99 36.17 10.21
C ALA A 33 18.59 35.17 11.21
N PHE A 34 18.00 33.98 11.30
CA PHE A 34 18.63 32.84 11.97
C PHE A 34 19.08 31.82 10.92
N ALA A 35 20.37 31.54 10.96
CA ALA A 35 20.99 30.43 10.23
C ALA A 35 20.22 29.13 10.55
N GLN A 36 19.74 28.46 9.52
CA GLN A 36 19.13 27.15 9.62
C GLN A 36 20.18 26.11 10.04
N SER A 37 20.28 25.86 11.32
CA SER A 37 20.79 24.59 11.82
C SER A 37 19.69 23.56 11.59
N GLY A 38 19.86 22.73 10.55
CA GLY A 38 18.95 21.61 10.29
C GLY A 38 18.83 20.73 11.53
N SER A 39 17.67 20.79 12.20
CA SER A 39 17.43 20.11 13.45
C SER A 39 17.37 18.60 13.24
N ALA A 40 17.79 17.83 14.23
CA ALA A 40 17.73 16.37 14.29
C ALA A 40 16.30 15.80 14.07
N THR A 41 15.28 16.64 14.11
CA THR A 41 13.86 16.32 13.92
C THR A 41 13.51 16.02 12.45
N GLU A 42 14.24 16.53 11.47
CA GLU A 42 13.97 16.26 10.04
C GLU A 42 14.44 14.86 9.60
N ARG A 43 15.36 14.22 10.34
CA ARG A 43 15.95 12.94 9.96
C ARG A 43 15.08 11.71 10.20
N ASN A 44 13.93 11.86 10.89
CA ASN A 44 13.03 10.74 11.22
C ASN A 44 11.66 10.85 10.57
N GLN A 45 11.46 11.76 9.64
CA GLN A 45 10.16 11.92 8.98
C GLN A 45 9.92 10.77 7.98
N ILE A 46 8.75 10.14 8.08
CA ILE A 46 8.34 9.06 7.16
C ILE A 46 8.23 9.64 5.74
N ILE A 47 8.93 9.01 4.80
CA ILE A 47 8.83 9.27 3.37
C ILE A 47 7.40 8.95 2.93
N LYS A 48 6.74 9.92 2.30
CA LYS A 48 5.42 9.78 1.70
C LYS A 48 5.51 9.91 0.19
N LYS A 49 4.71 9.13 -0.52
CA LYS A 49 4.56 9.21 -1.98
C LYS A 49 3.17 9.70 -2.32
N THR A 50 3.09 10.48 -3.40
CA THR A 50 1.84 11.07 -3.86
C THR A 50 1.06 10.05 -4.71
N ILE A 51 -0.24 9.96 -4.51
CA ILE A 51 -1.20 9.33 -5.42
C ILE A 51 -1.47 10.37 -6.53
N PRO A 52 -1.02 10.17 -7.77
CA PRO A 52 -1.06 11.23 -8.78
C PRO A 52 -2.46 11.74 -9.10
N SER A 53 -3.47 10.85 -9.09
CA SER A 53 -4.84 11.19 -9.44
C SER A 53 -5.54 12.14 -8.47
N THR A 54 -5.10 12.20 -7.19
CA THR A 54 -5.73 13.01 -6.14
C THR A 54 -4.79 13.99 -5.45
N GLY A 55 -3.47 13.79 -5.57
CA GLY A 55 -2.47 14.55 -4.82
C GLY A 55 -2.32 14.11 -3.35
N GLU A 56 -3.12 13.14 -2.88
CA GLU A 56 -2.98 12.60 -1.52
C GLU A 56 -1.61 11.95 -1.33
N LYS A 57 -1.02 12.13 -0.14
CA LYS A 57 0.27 11.55 0.22
C LYS A 57 0.11 10.42 1.21
N ILE A 58 0.56 9.22 0.85
CA ILE A 58 0.59 8.05 1.71
C ILE A 58 2.02 7.64 2.08
N PRO A 59 2.25 6.98 3.23
CA PRO A 59 3.55 6.40 3.58
C PRO A 59 4.07 5.47 2.48
N ALA A 60 5.36 5.54 2.20
CA ALA A 60 5.97 4.81 1.09
C ALA A 60 6.14 3.30 1.33
N VAL A 61 5.67 2.76 2.46
CA VAL A 61 5.62 1.32 2.76
C VAL A 61 4.25 1.00 3.34
N GLY A 62 3.61 -0.04 2.80
CA GLY A 62 2.36 -0.60 3.28
C GLY A 62 2.55 -1.97 3.96
N LEU A 63 1.45 -2.63 4.27
CA LEU A 63 1.40 -3.97 4.86
C LEU A 63 0.56 -4.90 3.98
N GLY A 64 1.15 -5.98 3.47
CA GLY A 64 0.44 -7.06 2.80
C GLY A 64 -0.08 -8.08 3.81
N SER A 65 -1.14 -8.81 3.45
CA SER A 65 -1.80 -9.81 4.32
C SER A 65 -1.79 -11.24 3.77
N TRP A 66 -1.33 -11.44 2.53
CA TRP A 66 -1.35 -12.76 1.90
C TRP A 66 -0.57 -13.80 2.70
N ILE A 67 -1.19 -14.94 3.00
CA ILE A 67 -0.69 -16.04 3.86
C ILE A 67 -0.54 -15.62 5.33
N THR A 68 0.06 -14.47 5.61
CA THR A 68 0.44 -14.06 6.97
C THR A 68 -0.74 -13.78 7.88
N PHE A 69 -1.89 -13.38 7.31
CA PHE A 69 -3.13 -13.11 8.06
C PHE A 69 -4.20 -14.20 7.84
N ASN A 70 -3.87 -15.28 7.13
CA ASN A 70 -4.80 -16.42 6.96
C ASN A 70 -4.71 -17.38 8.16
N VAL A 71 -5.18 -16.93 9.31
CA VAL A 71 -5.08 -17.65 10.60
C VAL A 71 -6.40 -18.22 11.11
N GLY A 72 -7.47 -18.13 10.30
CA GLY A 72 -8.79 -18.65 10.65
C GLY A 72 -9.43 -17.92 11.83
N ASN A 73 -10.02 -18.69 12.75
CA ASN A 73 -10.72 -18.16 13.94
C ASN A 73 -9.90 -18.32 15.23
N ASP A 74 -8.63 -18.69 15.14
CA ASP A 74 -7.73 -18.80 16.29
C ASP A 74 -7.48 -17.41 16.88
N ILE A 75 -7.94 -17.21 18.12
CA ILE A 75 -7.93 -15.90 18.77
C ILE A 75 -6.51 -15.44 19.09
N GLU A 76 -5.61 -16.35 19.45
CA GLU A 76 -4.21 -16.01 19.78
C GLU A 76 -3.46 -15.57 18.52
N LEU A 77 -3.70 -16.25 17.40
CA LEU A 77 -3.10 -15.87 16.12
C LEU A 77 -3.71 -14.57 15.56
N ARG A 78 -5.02 -14.34 15.77
CA ARG A 78 -5.64 -13.04 15.44
C ARG A 78 -5.07 -11.91 16.28
N ASP A 79 -4.80 -12.14 17.56
CA ASP A 79 -4.15 -11.17 18.44
C ASP A 79 -2.73 -10.87 17.97
N GLN A 80 -1.95 -11.86 17.58
CA GLN A 80 -0.63 -11.66 16.99
C GLN A 80 -0.70 -10.82 15.69
N CYS A 81 -1.70 -11.05 14.84
CA CYS A 81 -1.93 -10.21 13.65
C CYS A 81 -2.30 -8.77 14.04
N ALA A 82 -3.11 -8.57 15.08
CA ALA A 82 -3.42 -7.24 15.59
C ALA A 82 -2.17 -6.54 16.16
N ASP A 83 -1.26 -7.26 16.82
CA ASP A 83 0.03 -6.71 17.26
C ASP A 83 0.92 -6.27 16.09
N VAL A 84 0.91 -7.01 14.97
CA VAL A 84 1.60 -6.60 13.73
C VAL A 84 0.98 -5.30 13.19
N MET A 85 -0.34 -5.19 13.15
CA MET A 85 -1.05 -3.99 12.71
C MET A 85 -0.75 -2.80 13.64
N SER A 86 -0.76 -3.02 14.96
CA SER A 86 -0.40 -2.00 15.95
C SER A 86 1.02 -1.48 15.75
N ALA A 87 1.99 -2.37 15.60
CA ALA A 87 3.37 -1.99 15.33
C ALA A 87 3.52 -1.21 14.01
N PHE A 88 2.79 -1.62 12.98
CA PHE A 88 2.74 -0.94 11.68
C PHE A 88 2.18 0.47 11.77
N PHE A 89 1.01 0.66 12.41
CA PHE A 89 0.40 1.98 12.60
C PHE A 89 1.25 2.89 13.48
N ASN A 90 1.80 2.36 14.59
CA ASN A 90 2.68 3.12 15.48
C ASN A 90 3.98 3.57 14.79
N ALA A 91 4.46 2.82 13.80
CA ALA A 91 5.58 3.21 12.95
C ALA A 91 5.17 4.17 11.80
N GLY A 92 3.93 4.65 11.78
CA GLY A 92 3.41 5.62 10.81
C GLY A 92 2.90 5.00 9.52
N GLY A 93 2.72 3.68 9.44
CA GLY A 93 2.09 2.98 8.32
C GLY A 93 0.60 3.29 8.22
N ARG A 94 0.03 3.13 7.02
CA ARG A 94 -1.41 3.34 6.80
C ARG A 94 -2.04 2.29 5.87
N MET A 95 -1.45 2.01 4.71
CA MET A 95 -2.03 1.09 3.73
C MET A 95 -1.91 -0.36 4.19
N ILE A 96 -3.05 -1.05 4.32
CA ILE A 96 -3.13 -2.52 4.45
C ILE A 96 -3.79 -3.06 3.20
N ASP A 97 -3.13 -4.04 2.54
CA ASP A 97 -3.61 -4.67 1.31
C ASP A 97 -4.07 -6.11 1.57
N SER A 98 -5.30 -6.43 1.16
CA SER A 98 -5.88 -7.76 1.26
C SER A 98 -6.59 -8.20 -0.04
N SER A 99 -7.29 -9.33 0.03
CA SER A 99 -8.10 -9.88 -1.07
C SER A 99 -9.05 -10.97 -0.57
N PRO A 100 -10.24 -11.15 -1.17
CA PRO A 100 -11.11 -12.31 -0.92
C PRO A 100 -10.41 -13.66 -1.16
N MET A 101 -9.35 -13.67 -1.98
CA MET A 101 -8.53 -14.87 -2.26
C MET A 101 -7.62 -15.28 -1.08
N TYR A 102 -7.47 -14.45 -0.04
CA TYR A 102 -6.46 -14.65 1.01
C TYR A 102 -7.02 -15.39 2.26
N GLY A 103 -8.03 -16.24 2.06
CA GLY A 103 -8.64 -17.01 3.12
C GLY A 103 -9.33 -16.14 4.17
N SER A 104 -8.92 -16.24 5.43
CA SER A 104 -9.49 -15.47 6.54
C SER A 104 -8.87 -14.07 6.72
N ALA A 105 -7.97 -13.62 5.85
CA ALA A 105 -7.21 -12.39 6.06
C ALA A 105 -8.11 -11.15 6.25
N GLN A 106 -9.22 -11.06 5.50
CA GLN A 106 -10.16 -9.94 5.63
C GLN A 106 -10.83 -9.89 7.01
N ASP A 107 -11.30 -11.03 7.51
CA ASP A 107 -11.90 -11.15 8.85
C ASP A 107 -10.90 -10.84 9.95
N VAL A 108 -9.63 -11.24 9.77
CA VAL A 108 -8.54 -10.99 10.71
C VAL A 108 -8.17 -9.50 10.74
N ILE A 109 -8.18 -8.83 9.58
CA ILE A 109 -7.96 -7.38 9.51
C ILE A 109 -9.11 -6.64 10.21
N GLY A 110 -10.37 -7.00 9.91
CA GLY A 110 -11.54 -6.42 10.56
C GLY A 110 -11.47 -6.55 12.08
N TYR A 111 -11.14 -7.75 12.57
CA TYR A 111 -10.91 -8.01 13.99
C TYR A 111 -9.81 -7.10 14.58
N GLY A 112 -8.67 -7.00 13.89
CA GLY A 112 -7.54 -6.16 14.33
C GLY A 112 -7.88 -4.67 14.37
N LEU A 113 -8.59 -4.16 13.35
CA LEU A 113 -9.05 -2.76 13.31
C LEU A 113 -10.02 -2.45 14.46
N ASP A 114 -10.94 -3.38 14.80
CA ASP A 114 -11.84 -3.25 15.93
C ASP A 114 -11.08 -3.24 17.25
N LYS A 115 -10.23 -4.20 17.46
CA LYS A 115 -9.44 -4.34 18.70
C LYS A 115 -8.57 -3.13 18.97
N LEU A 116 -8.02 -2.51 17.93
CA LEU A 116 -7.10 -1.37 18.02
C LEU A 116 -7.82 0.00 17.95
N GLY A 117 -9.11 0.04 17.59
CA GLY A 117 -9.82 1.28 17.30
C GLY A 117 -9.15 2.08 16.17
N ALA A 118 -8.62 1.40 15.14
CA ALA A 118 -7.72 1.97 14.13
C ALA A 118 -8.36 2.18 12.75
N ARG A 119 -9.72 2.15 12.65
CA ARG A 119 -10.41 2.32 11.36
C ARG A 119 -10.11 3.64 10.68
N ASP A 120 -9.99 4.72 11.42
CA ASP A 120 -9.67 6.04 10.88
C ASP A 120 -8.19 6.20 10.48
N GLN A 121 -7.34 5.24 10.86
CA GLN A 121 -5.90 5.27 10.57
C GLN A 121 -5.56 4.48 9.30
N VAL A 122 -6.37 3.47 8.94
CA VAL A 122 -6.08 2.59 7.82
C VAL A 122 -6.38 3.27 6.48
N PHE A 123 -5.49 3.10 5.51
CA PHE A 123 -5.79 3.22 4.10
C PHE A 123 -6.14 1.81 3.61
N SER A 124 -7.42 1.55 3.45
CA SER A 124 -7.96 0.22 3.15
C SER A 124 -7.81 -0.11 1.66
N ALA A 125 -6.98 -1.08 1.33
CA ALA A 125 -6.80 -1.58 -0.03
C ALA A 125 -7.23 -3.05 -0.11
N ASP A 126 -8.25 -3.33 -0.92
CA ASP A 126 -8.72 -4.69 -1.16
C ASP A 126 -9.00 -4.93 -2.65
N LYS A 127 -9.57 -6.08 -2.96
CA LYS A 127 -9.69 -6.52 -4.35
C LYS A 127 -11.07 -7.16 -4.62
N VAL A 128 -11.46 -7.15 -5.89
CA VAL A 128 -12.55 -7.98 -6.41
C VAL A 128 -11.94 -9.17 -7.13
N TRP A 129 -12.32 -10.37 -6.71
CA TRP A 129 -11.78 -11.63 -7.26
C TRP A 129 -12.91 -12.62 -7.57
N THR A 130 -13.71 -12.28 -8.57
CA THR A 130 -14.80 -13.13 -9.06
C THR A 130 -15.07 -12.87 -10.54
N SER A 131 -15.55 -13.88 -11.26
CA SER A 131 -16.15 -13.72 -12.58
C SER A 131 -17.69 -13.58 -12.51
N GLY A 132 -18.26 -13.74 -11.31
CA GLY A 132 -19.69 -13.68 -11.02
C GLY A 132 -20.14 -12.27 -10.62
N ASP A 133 -20.83 -12.18 -9.47
CA ASP A 133 -21.36 -10.92 -8.91
C ASP A 133 -20.29 -10.21 -8.07
N GLY A 134 -19.65 -9.21 -8.67
CA GLY A 134 -18.63 -8.39 -8.00
C GLY A 134 -19.21 -7.52 -6.88
N ALA A 135 -20.44 -7.02 -7.06
CA ALA A 135 -21.08 -6.18 -6.05
C ALA A 135 -21.39 -6.94 -4.77
N ALA A 136 -21.88 -8.18 -4.88
CA ALA A 136 -22.11 -9.04 -3.73
C ALA A 136 -20.78 -9.35 -2.99
N GLN A 137 -19.70 -9.64 -3.71
CA GLN A 137 -18.40 -9.89 -3.10
C GLN A 137 -17.83 -8.63 -2.40
N ILE A 138 -18.01 -7.44 -2.96
CA ILE A 138 -17.59 -6.19 -2.33
C ILE A 138 -18.38 -5.94 -1.04
N ALA A 139 -19.69 -6.18 -1.05
CA ALA A 139 -20.52 -6.06 0.15
C ALA A 139 -20.02 -7.00 1.27
N GLU A 140 -19.76 -8.27 0.95
CA GLU A 140 -19.18 -9.23 1.89
C GLU A 140 -17.79 -8.78 2.40
N THR A 141 -16.96 -8.24 1.53
CA THR A 141 -15.64 -7.68 1.90
C THR A 141 -15.80 -6.50 2.87
N SER A 142 -16.76 -5.61 2.63
CA SER A 142 -17.07 -4.49 3.54
C SER A 142 -17.52 -4.97 4.92
N ASP A 143 -18.38 -5.99 4.97
CA ASP A 143 -18.84 -6.59 6.22
C ASP A 143 -17.65 -7.21 7.00
N ARG A 144 -16.74 -7.91 6.33
CA ARG A 144 -15.55 -8.54 6.95
C ARG A 144 -14.56 -7.52 7.51
N TRP A 145 -14.30 -6.43 6.80
CA TRP A 145 -13.46 -5.33 7.28
C TRP A 145 -14.20 -4.44 8.29
N ASN A 146 -15.54 -4.54 8.34
CA ASN A 146 -16.43 -3.67 9.09
C ASN A 146 -16.17 -2.18 8.77
N ILE A 147 -16.10 -1.84 7.48
CA ILE A 147 -15.95 -0.48 6.96
C ILE A 147 -17.02 -0.18 5.91
N THR A 148 -17.39 1.07 5.76
CA THR A 148 -18.45 1.51 4.83
C THR A 148 -17.94 1.98 3.49
N GLN A 149 -16.68 2.38 3.40
CA GLN A 149 -16.04 2.88 2.19
C GLN A 149 -14.58 2.41 2.15
N PHE A 150 -14.18 1.77 1.05
CA PHE A 150 -12.78 1.45 0.80
C PHE A 150 -12.02 2.66 0.24
N ASP A 151 -10.74 2.79 0.62
CA ASP A 151 -9.85 3.73 -0.03
C ASP A 151 -9.48 3.26 -1.43
N LEU A 152 -9.23 1.94 -1.61
CA LEU A 152 -8.86 1.36 -2.89
C LEU A 152 -9.50 -0.02 -3.08
N LEU A 153 -10.18 -0.22 -4.19
CA LEU A 153 -10.54 -1.54 -4.69
C LEU A 153 -9.88 -1.81 -6.04
N GLN A 154 -9.40 -3.04 -6.22
CA GLN A 154 -8.65 -3.44 -7.40
C GLN A 154 -9.24 -4.71 -8.03
N VAL A 155 -9.32 -4.80 -9.37
CA VAL A 155 -9.65 -6.06 -10.03
C VAL A 155 -8.45 -7.01 -9.93
N HIS A 156 -8.60 -8.09 -9.17
CA HIS A 156 -7.52 -9.02 -8.84
C HIS A 156 -7.14 -9.91 -10.02
N ASN A 157 -5.88 -9.84 -10.45
CA ASN A 157 -5.35 -10.59 -11.58
C ASN A 157 -6.17 -10.44 -12.87
N LEU A 158 -6.83 -9.29 -13.04
CA LEU A 158 -7.73 -8.97 -14.15
C LEU A 158 -8.89 -9.99 -14.32
N LEU A 159 -9.27 -10.69 -13.25
CA LEU A 159 -10.37 -11.65 -13.29
C LEU A 159 -11.72 -10.93 -13.44
N GLY A 160 -12.47 -11.28 -14.46
CA GLY A 160 -13.76 -10.66 -14.72
C GLY A 160 -13.67 -9.15 -15.04
N ILE A 161 -12.53 -8.69 -15.58
CA ILE A 161 -12.20 -7.27 -15.79
C ILE A 161 -13.32 -6.48 -16.48
N ASN A 162 -13.96 -7.06 -17.50
CA ASN A 162 -15.01 -6.40 -18.29
C ASN A 162 -16.31 -6.15 -17.50
N LYS A 163 -16.49 -6.79 -16.34
CA LYS A 163 -17.62 -6.58 -15.43
C LYS A 163 -17.23 -5.79 -14.20
N ASN A 164 -16.09 -6.17 -13.60
CA ASN A 164 -15.68 -5.63 -12.32
C ASN A 164 -15.09 -4.23 -12.43
N LEU A 165 -14.34 -3.92 -13.48
CA LEU A 165 -13.74 -2.59 -13.62
C LEU A 165 -14.79 -1.48 -13.83
N PRO A 166 -15.80 -1.62 -14.72
CA PRO A 166 -16.91 -0.67 -14.79
C PRO A 166 -17.66 -0.52 -13.47
N LEU A 167 -17.92 -1.62 -12.74
CA LEU A 167 -18.54 -1.56 -11.43
C LEU A 167 -17.73 -0.70 -10.44
N LEU A 168 -16.40 -0.85 -10.40
CA LEU A 168 -15.56 -0.03 -9.52
C LEU A 168 -15.57 1.45 -9.93
N PHE A 169 -15.59 1.76 -11.21
CA PHE A 169 -15.72 3.15 -11.67
C PHE A 169 -17.08 3.74 -11.28
N ASP A 170 -18.18 3.00 -11.46
CA ASP A 170 -19.51 3.43 -11.05
C ASP A 170 -19.58 3.70 -9.54
N MET A 171 -18.94 2.85 -8.71
CA MET A 171 -18.84 3.05 -7.26
C MET A 171 -18.03 4.30 -6.92
N LYS A 172 -16.94 4.56 -7.63
CA LYS A 172 -16.13 5.78 -7.45
C LYS A 172 -16.92 7.03 -7.83
N ASP A 173 -17.61 7.03 -8.95
CA ASP A 173 -18.43 8.16 -9.42
C ASP A 173 -19.58 8.45 -8.45
N GLN A 174 -20.09 7.45 -7.72
CA GLN A 174 -21.08 7.58 -6.65
C GLN A 174 -20.49 7.98 -5.29
N GLY A 175 -19.17 8.13 -5.17
CA GLY A 175 -18.49 8.42 -3.90
C GLY A 175 -18.47 7.25 -2.89
N LEU A 176 -18.73 6.02 -3.33
CA LEU A 176 -18.70 4.80 -2.51
C LEU A 176 -17.31 4.16 -2.45
N LEU A 177 -16.40 4.60 -3.31
CA LEU A 177 -15.02 4.16 -3.41
C LEU A 177 -14.13 5.37 -3.71
N ARG A 178 -12.94 5.45 -3.11
CA ARG A 178 -12.04 6.58 -3.33
C ARG A 178 -11.14 6.38 -4.55
N HIS A 179 -10.56 5.19 -4.72
CA HIS A 179 -9.62 4.88 -5.80
C HIS A 179 -9.92 3.53 -6.44
N VAL A 180 -9.68 3.45 -7.75
CA VAL A 180 -9.86 2.24 -8.57
C VAL A 180 -8.52 1.77 -9.09
N GLY A 181 -8.28 0.47 -9.03
CA GLY A 181 -7.07 -0.13 -9.55
C GLY A 181 -7.25 -1.51 -10.17
N VAL A 182 -6.14 -2.04 -10.66
CA VAL A 182 -6.04 -3.42 -11.17
C VAL A 182 -4.75 -4.05 -10.69
N THR A 183 -4.72 -5.40 -10.60
CA THR A 183 -3.52 -6.09 -10.16
C THR A 183 -3.15 -7.23 -11.09
N THR A 184 -1.85 -7.50 -11.16
CA THR A 184 -1.29 -8.79 -11.61
C THR A 184 -0.17 -9.22 -10.68
N SER A 185 0.22 -10.49 -10.77
CA SER A 185 1.36 -11.01 -10.01
C SER A 185 2.21 -11.96 -10.87
N HIS A 186 3.50 -12.10 -10.50
CA HIS A 186 4.45 -12.99 -11.16
C HIS A 186 4.69 -12.67 -12.65
N GLY A 187 4.49 -11.44 -13.10
CA GLY A 187 4.61 -11.06 -14.50
C GLY A 187 3.57 -11.70 -15.44
N ARG A 188 2.45 -12.19 -14.89
CA ARG A 188 1.37 -12.77 -15.68
C ARG A 188 0.53 -11.70 -16.34
N ARG A 189 -0.04 -12.02 -17.52
CA ARG A 189 -0.98 -11.15 -18.25
C ARG A 189 -0.44 -9.74 -18.48
N THR A 190 0.86 -9.62 -18.74
CA THR A 190 1.53 -8.33 -18.91
C THR A 190 0.91 -7.51 -20.04
N ASP A 191 0.64 -8.15 -21.20
CA ASP A 191 0.06 -7.44 -22.37
C ASP A 191 -1.36 -6.96 -22.10
N ASP A 192 -2.18 -7.79 -21.42
CA ASP A 192 -3.53 -7.39 -21.00
C ASP A 192 -3.47 -6.22 -20.03
N LEU A 193 -2.55 -6.27 -19.05
CA LEU A 193 -2.35 -5.19 -18.09
C LEU A 193 -1.94 -3.88 -18.78
N ILE A 194 -1.00 -3.95 -19.72
CA ILE A 194 -0.59 -2.79 -20.53
C ILE A 194 -1.79 -2.21 -21.29
N ALA A 195 -2.62 -3.07 -21.90
CA ALA A 195 -3.80 -2.62 -22.61
C ALA A 195 -4.78 -1.88 -21.68
N VAL A 196 -5.04 -2.43 -20.48
CA VAL A 196 -5.90 -1.80 -19.48
C VAL A 196 -5.29 -0.47 -19.00
N MET A 197 -4.01 -0.44 -18.68
CA MET A 197 -3.32 0.78 -18.24
C MET A 197 -3.33 1.89 -19.30
N LYS A 198 -3.32 1.55 -20.59
CA LYS A 198 -3.39 2.53 -21.69
C LYS A 198 -4.78 3.12 -21.90
N ASN A 199 -5.82 2.32 -21.71
CA ASN A 199 -7.18 2.67 -22.13
C ASN A 199 -8.06 3.14 -20.96
N GLU A 200 -7.76 2.73 -19.72
CA GLU A 200 -8.62 2.99 -18.58
C GLU A 200 -8.07 4.09 -17.65
N ARG A 201 -8.97 4.75 -16.91
CA ARG A 201 -8.66 5.84 -15.95
C ARG A 201 -8.34 5.24 -14.57
N LEU A 202 -7.24 4.51 -14.46
CA LEU A 202 -6.84 3.89 -13.21
C LEU A 202 -6.19 4.90 -12.26
N ASP A 203 -6.44 4.75 -10.96
CA ASP A 203 -5.69 5.44 -9.91
C ASP A 203 -4.47 4.62 -9.48
N PHE A 204 -4.61 3.28 -9.46
CA PHE A 204 -3.58 2.36 -9.01
C PHE A 204 -3.38 1.18 -9.95
N VAL A 205 -2.14 0.72 -10.01
CA VAL A 205 -1.77 -0.58 -10.54
C VAL A 205 -0.92 -1.33 -9.51
N GLN A 206 -1.14 -2.64 -9.33
CA GLN A 206 -0.32 -3.45 -8.44
C GLN A 206 0.40 -4.52 -9.25
N VAL A 207 1.73 -4.56 -9.14
CA VAL A 207 2.61 -5.46 -9.90
C VAL A 207 3.71 -6.05 -9.04
N THR A 208 4.26 -7.20 -9.48
CA THR A 208 5.44 -7.79 -8.86
C THR A 208 6.69 -7.04 -9.30
N TYR A 209 7.47 -6.58 -8.32
CA TYR A 209 8.77 -5.94 -8.55
C TYR A 209 9.69 -6.12 -7.34
N ASN A 210 10.94 -6.45 -7.60
CA ASN A 210 12.02 -6.53 -6.61
C ASN A 210 13.38 -6.51 -7.35
N PRO A 211 14.53 -6.46 -6.66
CA PRO A 211 15.84 -6.37 -7.32
C PRO A 211 16.18 -7.51 -8.31
N VAL A 212 15.43 -8.63 -8.27
CA VAL A 212 15.62 -9.79 -9.16
C VAL A 212 14.56 -9.87 -10.27
N ASP A 213 13.30 -9.57 -9.92
CA ASP A 213 12.18 -9.56 -10.87
C ASP A 213 11.95 -8.12 -11.39
N ARG A 214 12.76 -7.68 -12.37
CA ARG A 214 12.87 -6.28 -12.84
C ARG A 214 12.12 -5.96 -14.16
N LYS A 215 11.51 -6.92 -14.81
CA LYS A 215 10.86 -6.72 -16.13
C LYS A 215 9.85 -5.58 -16.21
N VAL A 216 9.26 -5.18 -15.08
CA VAL A 216 8.32 -4.06 -15.01
C VAL A 216 9.00 -2.69 -15.28
N GLU A 217 10.33 -2.60 -15.11
CA GLU A 217 11.11 -1.40 -15.41
C GLU A 217 11.15 -1.08 -16.90
N ASP A 218 11.06 -2.12 -17.76
CA ASP A 218 11.17 -1.94 -19.21
C ASP A 218 9.97 -1.18 -19.79
N TYR A 219 8.77 -1.35 -19.20
CA TYR A 219 7.57 -0.77 -19.78
C TYR A 219 6.49 -0.36 -18.75
N LEU A 220 6.17 -1.20 -17.76
CA LEU A 220 5.01 -0.96 -16.88
C LEU A 220 5.22 0.24 -15.96
N LEU A 221 6.41 0.38 -15.37
CA LEU A 221 6.72 1.51 -14.48
C LEU A 221 6.81 2.84 -15.26
N PRO A 222 7.47 2.93 -16.44
CA PRO A 222 7.39 4.11 -17.29
C PRO A 222 5.96 4.48 -17.68
N LEU A 223 5.15 3.50 -18.13
CA LEU A 223 3.77 3.72 -18.50
C LEU A 223 2.92 4.23 -17.32
N ALA A 224 3.10 3.67 -16.12
CA ALA A 224 2.41 4.13 -14.93
C ALA A 224 2.78 5.58 -14.59
N TYR A 225 4.07 5.92 -14.68
CA TYR A 225 4.55 7.27 -14.43
C TYR A 225 3.94 8.29 -15.41
N ASP A 226 4.01 7.98 -16.71
CA ASP A 226 3.49 8.86 -17.79
C ASP A 226 1.96 9.04 -17.71
N ARG A 227 1.25 8.02 -17.25
CA ARG A 227 -0.20 8.04 -17.09
C ARG A 227 -0.68 8.58 -15.74
N GLY A 228 0.23 8.90 -14.82
CA GLY A 228 -0.12 9.34 -13.47
C GLY A 228 -0.85 8.27 -12.65
N ILE A 229 -0.45 6.99 -12.80
CA ILE A 229 -1.02 5.85 -12.07
C ILE A 229 -0.09 5.54 -10.89
N ALA A 230 -0.62 5.49 -9.68
CA ALA A 230 0.13 5.07 -8.49
C ALA A 230 0.47 3.56 -8.56
N VAL A 231 1.68 3.18 -8.15
CA VAL A 231 2.15 1.79 -8.25
C VAL A 231 2.34 1.16 -6.88
N ILE A 232 1.58 0.10 -6.62
CA ILE A 232 1.76 -0.79 -5.47
C ILE A 232 2.66 -1.96 -5.91
N ILE A 233 3.66 -2.28 -5.09
CA ILE A 233 4.55 -3.41 -5.36
C ILE A 233 4.19 -4.59 -4.46
N ASN A 234 3.65 -5.65 -5.08
CA ASN A 234 3.51 -6.93 -4.42
C ASN A 234 4.81 -7.76 -4.54
N ARG A 235 4.97 -8.77 -3.65
CA ARG A 235 6.13 -9.67 -3.62
C ARG A 235 7.50 -8.95 -3.56
N PRO A 236 7.65 -7.88 -2.75
CA PRO A 236 8.93 -7.16 -2.66
C PRO A 236 10.08 -8.09 -2.23
N PHE A 237 9.79 -9.12 -1.43
CA PHE A 237 10.74 -10.13 -0.96
C PHE A 237 10.60 -11.49 -1.68
N ARG A 238 9.93 -11.53 -2.83
CA ARG A 238 9.71 -12.77 -3.60
C ARG A 238 9.06 -13.90 -2.78
N GLY A 239 8.08 -13.53 -1.94
CA GLY A 239 7.43 -14.46 -1.00
C GLY A 239 8.30 -14.86 0.19
N GLY A 240 9.28 -14.04 0.56
CA GLY A 240 10.22 -14.30 1.66
C GLY A 240 11.57 -14.86 1.21
N SER A 241 11.63 -15.51 0.04
CA SER A 241 12.83 -16.23 -0.43
C SER A 241 14.06 -15.34 -0.62
N LEU A 242 13.91 -14.06 -0.95
CA LEU A 242 15.04 -13.13 -1.04
C LEU A 242 15.68 -12.90 0.33
N VAL A 243 14.87 -12.63 1.34
CA VAL A 243 15.37 -12.38 2.70
C VAL A 243 15.99 -13.65 3.30
N GLU A 244 15.38 -14.81 3.03
CA GLU A 244 15.94 -16.11 3.44
C GLU A 244 17.32 -16.37 2.85
N ARG A 245 17.50 -16.19 1.53
CA ARG A 245 18.79 -16.43 0.86
C ARG A 245 19.86 -15.44 1.28
N LEU A 246 19.49 -14.22 1.59
CA LEU A 246 20.38 -13.16 2.06
C LEU A 246 20.68 -13.26 3.57
N ALA A 247 19.99 -14.14 4.29
CA ALA A 247 20.20 -14.32 5.73
C ALA A 247 21.65 -14.75 6.00
N GLY A 248 22.31 -14.06 6.95
CA GLY A 248 23.70 -14.32 7.30
C GLY A 248 24.74 -13.71 6.35
N GLN A 249 24.34 -13.18 5.19
CA GLN A 249 25.23 -12.42 4.32
C GLN A 249 25.46 -11.01 4.89
N PRO A 250 26.72 -10.50 4.89
CA PRO A 250 26.98 -9.14 5.31
C PRO A 250 26.34 -8.13 4.35
N LEU A 251 25.83 -7.04 4.90
CA LEU A 251 25.39 -5.92 4.07
C LEU A 251 26.59 -5.30 3.33
N PRO A 252 26.41 -4.82 2.09
CA PRO A 252 27.45 -4.12 1.37
C PRO A 252 27.83 -2.81 2.08
N GLU A 253 29.08 -2.36 1.91
CA GLU A 253 29.62 -1.17 2.59
C GLU A 253 28.75 0.08 2.38
N PHE A 254 28.25 0.29 1.16
CA PHE A 254 27.40 1.43 0.82
C PHE A 254 26.04 1.44 1.53
N ALA A 255 25.62 0.33 2.14
CA ALA A 255 24.39 0.25 2.92
C ALA A 255 24.39 1.19 4.14
N LYS A 256 25.58 1.55 4.64
CA LYS A 256 25.76 2.52 5.72
C LYS A 256 25.27 3.91 5.32
N ASP A 257 25.51 4.32 4.08
CA ASP A 257 25.08 5.61 3.54
C ASP A 257 23.55 5.73 3.48
N LEU A 258 22.88 4.59 3.33
CA LEU A 258 21.41 4.49 3.34
C LEU A 258 20.82 4.30 4.74
N GLN A 259 21.68 4.20 5.79
CA GLN A 259 21.26 3.99 7.18
C GLN A 259 20.39 2.72 7.38
N VAL A 260 20.59 1.69 6.55
CA VAL A 260 19.88 0.42 6.67
C VAL A 260 20.63 -0.56 7.57
N LYS A 261 19.86 -1.43 8.24
CA LYS A 261 20.38 -2.42 9.20
C LYS A 261 20.12 -3.86 8.73
N SER A 262 19.38 -4.05 7.63
CA SER A 262 19.05 -5.37 7.12
C SER A 262 18.84 -5.37 5.61
N TRP A 263 18.87 -6.55 5.02
CA TRP A 263 18.56 -6.77 3.62
C TRP A 263 17.10 -6.40 3.27
N ALA A 264 16.17 -6.63 4.20
CA ALA A 264 14.78 -6.23 4.00
C ALA A 264 14.66 -4.71 3.80
N GLN A 265 15.33 -3.92 4.65
CA GLN A 265 15.37 -2.46 4.51
C GLN A 265 16.06 -2.02 3.20
N LEU A 266 17.16 -2.68 2.81
CA LEU A 266 17.88 -2.35 1.58
C LEU A 266 17.01 -2.60 0.35
N ILE A 267 16.31 -3.74 0.29
CA ILE A 267 15.37 -4.09 -0.79
C ILE A 267 14.22 -3.07 -0.84
N LEU A 268 13.63 -2.71 0.30
CA LEU A 268 12.54 -1.74 0.32
C LEU A 268 13.00 -0.35 -0.12
N LYS A 269 14.18 0.12 0.30
CA LYS A 269 14.75 1.39 -0.17
C LYS A 269 15.02 1.40 -1.67
N TYR A 270 15.51 0.28 -2.22
CA TYR A 270 15.66 0.11 -3.67
C TYR A 270 14.32 0.34 -4.41
N LEU A 271 13.21 -0.21 -3.87
CA LEU A 271 11.88 -0.06 -4.45
C LEU A 271 11.34 1.37 -4.28
N ILE A 272 11.41 1.92 -3.07
CA ILE A 272 10.90 3.26 -2.75
C ILE A 272 11.61 4.35 -3.55
N ALA A 273 12.90 4.16 -3.86
CA ALA A 273 13.68 5.11 -4.62
C ALA A 273 13.24 5.25 -6.07
N HIS A 274 12.60 4.23 -6.66
CA HIS A 274 12.09 4.32 -8.03
C HIS A 274 10.97 5.36 -8.13
N PRO A 275 11.06 6.35 -9.05
CA PRO A 275 10.12 7.47 -9.10
C PRO A 275 8.66 7.06 -9.34
N ALA A 276 8.41 6.00 -10.11
CA ALA A 276 7.07 5.49 -10.38
C ALA A 276 6.48 4.66 -9.22
N VAL A 277 7.30 4.19 -8.26
CA VAL A 277 6.82 3.34 -7.17
C VAL A 277 6.20 4.18 -6.06
N THR A 278 4.96 3.84 -5.69
CA THR A 278 4.23 4.51 -4.61
C THR A 278 4.38 3.75 -3.29
N CYS A 279 4.12 2.43 -3.28
CA CYS A 279 4.02 1.70 -2.02
C CYS A 279 4.30 0.19 -2.19
N PRO A 280 5.49 -0.34 -1.82
CA PRO A 280 5.67 -1.77 -1.62
C PRO A 280 4.90 -2.24 -0.38
N ILE A 281 4.33 -3.46 -0.47
CA ILE A 281 3.49 -4.07 0.57
C ILE A 281 4.08 -5.39 1.08
N PRO A 282 5.21 -5.35 1.83
CA PRO A 282 5.74 -6.54 2.47
C PRO A 282 4.74 -7.11 3.49
N ALA A 283 4.59 -8.44 3.52
CA ALA A 283 3.77 -9.14 4.49
C ALA A 283 4.65 -9.76 5.59
N THR A 284 4.15 -9.79 6.84
CA THR A 284 4.88 -10.37 7.96
C THR A 284 3.92 -10.85 9.06
N THR A 285 4.38 -11.81 9.87
CA THR A 285 3.71 -12.29 11.09
C THR A 285 4.33 -11.73 12.38
N LYS A 286 5.37 -10.87 12.28
CA LYS A 286 6.12 -10.40 13.44
C LYS A 286 6.06 -8.88 13.55
N PRO A 287 5.66 -8.31 14.71
CA PRO A 287 5.65 -6.86 14.94
C PRO A 287 7.02 -6.20 14.69
N ALA A 288 8.12 -6.85 15.09
CA ALA A 288 9.47 -6.35 14.86
C ALA A 288 9.80 -6.18 13.37
N HIS A 289 9.35 -7.10 12.51
CA HIS A 289 9.53 -6.99 11.07
C HIS A 289 8.65 -5.88 10.45
N ALA A 290 7.45 -5.63 11.00
CA ALA A 290 6.62 -4.51 10.56
C ALA A 290 7.33 -3.16 10.84
N MET A 291 7.88 -2.98 12.03
CA MET A 291 8.69 -1.81 12.39
C MET A 291 9.95 -1.69 11.53
N GLU A 292 10.65 -2.80 11.29
CA GLU A 292 11.84 -2.86 10.44
C GLU A 292 11.53 -2.45 9.00
N ASN A 293 10.45 -2.96 8.43
CA ASN A 293 9.99 -2.60 7.08
C ASN A 293 9.63 -1.11 6.98
N MET A 294 8.92 -0.57 7.98
CA MET A 294 8.57 0.85 8.03
C MET A 294 9.79 1.75 8.17
N ALA A 295 10.84 1.31 8.85
CA ALA A 295 12.09 2.07 8.96
C ALA A 295 12.79 2.27 7.59
N ALA A 296 12.51 1.43 6.59
CA ALA A 296 12.98 1.67 5.22
C ALA A 296 12.40 2.94 4.59
N ALA A 297 11.24 3.41 5.07
CA ALA A 297 10.63 4.67 4.64
C ALA A 297 11.18 5.90 5.39
N THR A 298 12.39 5.83 5.95
CA THR A 298 13.05 6.97 6.62
C THR A 298 14.48 7.15 6.10
N GLY A 299 15.03 8.36 6.25
CA GLY A 299 16.42 8.67 5.89
C GLY A 299 16.69 8.64 4.37
N PRO A 300 17.98 8.55 3.96
CA PRO A 300 18.36 8.68 2.56
C PRO A 300 17.87 7.50 1.71
N LEU A 301 17.54 7.80 0.44
CA LEU A 301 17.23 6.82 -0.59
C LEU A 301 18.40 6.67 -1.56
N PRO A 302 18.58 5.48 -2.17
CA PRO A 302 19.60 5.27 -3.19
C PRO A 302 19.27 6.08 -4.46
N ASP A 303 20.28 6.65 -5.10
CA ASP A 303 20.19 7.14 -6.47
C ASP A 303 20.14 5.97 -7.47
N ASP A 304 20.00 6.27 -8.76
CA ASP A 304 19.89 5.24 -9.81
C ASP A 304 21.16 4.36 -9.89
N LYS A 305 22.35 4.95 -9.73
CA LYS A 305 23.61 4.20 -9.73
C LYS A 305 23.67 3.22 -8.55
N MET A 306 23.25 3.67 -7.37
CA MET A 306 23.25 2.82 -6.18
C MET A 306 22.13 1.76 -6.27
N ARG A 307 20.99 2.06 -6.90
CA ARG A 307 19.96 1.05 -7.19
C ARG A 307 20.51 -0.07 -8.08
N GLU A 308 21.28 0.26 -9.14
CA GLU A 308 21.93 -0.76 -9.98
C GLU A 308 22.95 -1.59 -9.18
N GLN A 309 23.72 -0.96 -8.31
CA GLN A 309 24.64 -1.69 -7.41
C GLN A 309 23.90 -2.64 -6.48
N ILE A 310 22.80 -2.21 -5.87
CA ILE A 310 21.96 -3.06 -5.01
C ILE A 310 21.45 -4.28 -5.79
N ALA A 311 20.90 -4.06 -7.00
CA ALA A 311 20.39 -5.13 -7.83
C ALA A 311 21.49 -6.12 -8.26
N ALA A 312 22.68 -5.62 -8.63
CA ALA A 312 23.82 -6.46 -9.00
C ALA A 312 24.30 -7.32 -7.82
N VAL A 313 24.47 -6.73 -6.64
CA VAL A 313 24.90 -7.47 -5.44
C VAL A 313 23.88 -8.55 -5.06
N ILE A 314 22.60 -8.22 -5.02
CA ILE A 314 21.54 -9.19 -4.72
C ILE A 314 21.48 -10.28 -5.79
N GLY A 315 21.58 -9.93 -7.07
CA GLY A 315 21.56 -10.91 -8.17
C GLY A 315 22.70 -11.93 -8.12
N VAL A 316 23.83 -11.60 -7.54
CA VAL A 316 24.98 -12.53 -7.33
C VAL A 316 24.75 -13.46 -6.13
N LEU A 317 24.03 -12.98 -5.11
CA LEU A 317 23.85 -13.71 -3.83
C LEU A 317 22.63 -14.66 -3.82
N VAL A 318 21.71 -14.61 -4.83
CA VAL A 318 20.42 -15.34 -4.79
C VAL A 318 20.14 -16.23 -5.99
#